data_1c11860222b8cacb54d4fea9c9b845eb
#
_entry.id   1c11860222b8cacb54d4fea9c9b845eb
#
_cell.length_a   1.000
_cell.length_b   1.000
_cell.length_c   1.000
_cell.angle_alpha   90.00
_cell.angle_beta   90.00
_cell.angle_gamma   90.00
#
_symmetry.space_group_name_H-M   'P 1'
#
loop_
_entity.id
_entity.type
_entity.pdbx_description
1 polymer ?
#
loop_
_entity_poly.entity_id
_entity_poly.type
_entity_poly.pdbx_seq_one_letter_code
_entity_poly.pdbx_strand_id
1 'polypeptide(L)'
;KFHNMAYKSLVKEIAKSNTNRTLFSNQSFKSSYTFKDYYNYENYKHIKSLVGDSRTISIGLNPMIAVMNNIKVIDGYHNLYPLSYKLKFRKIIEKQLDYYEKIKKYYDGWGSRVNTFVSDPKIIRINFLQAKLLGAEYIISKYPISNQIIVPICKKCNGSSELFLYKIN
;
A
#
# COMPACT_ATOMS: atom_id res chain seq x y z
N LYS A 1 6.72 12.85 5.25
CA LYS A 1 8.15 12.43 5.33
C LYS A 1 8.54 11.43 4.23
N PHE A 2 7.66 10.52 3.76
CA PHE A 2 7.99 9.54 2.71
C PHE A 2 8.14 10.15 1.32
N HIS A 3 7.33 11.14 0.96
CA HIS A 3 7.47 11.88 -0.32
C HIS A 3 8.82 12.60 -0.39
N ASN A 4 9.32 13.06 0.76
CA ASN A 4 10.60 13.78 0.84
C ASN A 4 11.82 12.84 0.74
N MET A 5 11.68 11.54 1.04
CA MET A 5 12.77 10.57 0.91
C MET A 5 12.97 10.12 -0.54
N ALA A 6 11.89 9.84 -1.28
CA ALA A 6 11.98 9.49 -2.70
C ALA A 6 12.49 10.69 -3.54
N TYR A 7 12.02 11.90 -3.24
CA TYR A 7 12.50 13.12 -3.88
C TYR A 7 13.96 13.41 -3.54
N LYS A 8 14.38 13.26 -2.28
CA LYS A 8 15.78 13.46 -1.87
C LYS A 8 16.72 12.40 -2.44
N SER A 9 16.30 11.15 -2.61
CA SER A 9 17.10 10.14 -3.29
C SER A 9 17.25 10.44 -4.77
N LEU A 10 16.16 10.85 -5.44
CA LEU A 10 16.17 11.24 -6.83
C LEU A 10 17.09 12.47 -7.07
N VAL A 11 16.97 13.50 -6.24
CA VAL A 11 17.83 14.70 -6.33
C VAL A 11 19.31 14.36 -6.06
N LYS A 12 19.61 13.48 -5.10
CA LYS A 12 20.97 12.99 -4.87
C LYS A 12 21.52 12.17 -6.04
N GLU A 13 20.72 11.37 -6.71
CA GLU A 13 21.13 10.61 -7.89
C GLU A 13 21.36 11.51 -9.09
N ILE A 14 20.49 12.51 -9.32
CA ILE A 14 20.68 13.52 -10.38
C ILE A 14 21.93 14.37 -10.10
N ALA A 15 22.17 14.77 -8.85
CA ALA A 15 23.38 15.51 -8.48
C ALA A 15 24.65 14.70 -8.68
N LYS A 16 24.65 13.38 -8.36
CA LYS A 16 25.76 12.46 -8.62
C LYS A 16 25.99 12.23 -10.10
N SER A 17 24.95 12.20 -10.94
CA SER A 17 25.08 12.05 -12.39
C SER A 17 25.70 13.28 -13.06
N ASN A 18 25.47 14.48 -12.50
CA ASN A 18 26.05 15.71 -13.04
C ASN A 18 27.51 15.95 -12.65
N THR A 19 28.01 15.32 -11.58
CA THR A 19 29.41 15.45 -11.17
C THR A 19 30.36 14.45 -11.89
N ASN A 20 29.83 13.41 -12.55
CA ASN A 20 30.61 12.38 -13.21
C ASN A 20 30.55 12.42 -14.75
N ARG A 21 30.44 13.62 -15.34
CA ARG A 21 30.36 13.79 -16.80
C ARG A 21 31.68 13.54 -17.57
N THR A 22 32.71 12.98 -16.96
CA THR A 22 34.03 12.81 -17.59
C THR A 22 34.62 11.41 -17.48
N LEU A 23 33.84 10.35 -17.35
CA LEU A 23 34.38 8.99 -17.54
C LEU A 23 33.30 8.09 -18.11
N PHE A 24 33.37 7.86 -19.44
CA PHE A 24 32.69 6.75 -20.10
C PHE A 24 33.27 5.43 -19.57
N SER A 25 32.71 4.88 -18.54
CA SER A 25 32.88 3.46 -18.23
C SER A 25 31.48 2.85 -18.18
N ASN A 26 31.35 1.68 -18.83
CA ASN A 26 30.16 0.84 -18.93
C ASN A 26 29.64 0.37 -17.56
N GLN A 27 29.22 1.30 -16.69
CA GLN A 27 28.41 0.97 -15.53
C GLN A 27 26.95 1.05 -15.94
N SER A 28 26.33 -0.12 -16.00
CA SER A 28 24.88 -0.25 -16.12
C SER A 28 24.21 0.73 -15.12
N PHE A 29 23.52 1.73 -15.65
CA PHE A 29 22.64 2.55 -14.86
C PHE A 29 21.68 1.61 -14.13
N LYS A 30 21.80 1.48 -12.82
CA LYS A 30 20.71 0.92 -12.02
C LYS A 30 19.48 1.77 -12.33
N SER A 31 18.53 1.18 -13.01
CA SER A 31 17.34 1.83 -13.52
C SER A 31 16.69 2.66 -12.39
N SER A 32 16.64 3.96 -12.59
CA SER A 32 15.80 4.82 -11.76
C SER A 32 14.41 4.22 -11.79
N TYR A 33 13.75 4.10 -10.64
CA TYR A 33 12.36 3.67 -10.56
C TYR A 33 11.53 4.56 -11.46
N THR A 34 11.02 4.02 -12.55
CA THR A 34 10.09 4.73 -13.43
C THR A 34 8.72 4.81 -12.78
N PHE A 35 7.87 5.67 -13.28
CA PHE A 35 6.45 5.71 -12.89
C PHE A 35 5.79 4.34 -13.07
N LYS A 36 6.12 3.65 -14.17
CA LYS A 36 5.65 2.30 -14.47
C LYS A 36 6.05 1.30 -13.38
N ASP A 37 7.30 1.34 -12.94
CA ASP A 37 7.82 0.43 -11.92
C ASP A 37 7.19 0.73 -10.55
N TYR A 38 7.03 2.01 -10.19
CA TYR A 38 6.42 2.39 -8.93
C TYR A 38 4.95 1.97 -8.81
N TYR A 39 4.15 2.19 -9.86
CA TYR A 39 2.74 1.83 -9.87
C TYR A 39 2.49 0.38 -10.26
N ASN A 40 3.53 -0.35 -10.72
CA ASN A 40 3.49 -1.80 -10.91
C ASN A 40 2.31 -2.27 -11.78
N TYR A 41 2.04 -1.57 -12.89
CA TYR A 41 0.87 -1.75 -13.75
C TYR A 41 0.67 -3.20 -14.20
N GLU A 42 1.74 -3.89 -14.56
CA GLU A 42 1.66 -5.27 -15.09
C GLU A 42 1.10 -6.23 -14.02
N ASN A 43 1.58 -6.11 -12.78
CA ASN A 43 1.13 -6.97 -11.68
C ASN A 43 -0.31 -6.64 -11.26
N TYR A 44 -0.66 -5.35 -11.22
CA TYR A 44 -2.00 -4.92 -10.82
C TYR A 44 -3.06 -5.17 -11.88
N LYS A 45 -2.70 -5.30 -13.17
CA LYS A 45 -3.62 -5.67 -14.26
C LYS A 45 -4.32 -7.01 -13.98
N HIS A 46 -3.56 -8.01 -13.53
CA HIS A 46 -4.12 -9.30 -13.14
C HIS A 46 -5.01 -9.18 -11.90
N ILE A 47 -4.55 -8.46 -10.86
CA ILE A 47 -5.38 -8.20 -9.67
C ILE A 47 -6.68 -7.51 -10.05
N LYS A 48 -6.64 -6.49 -10.92
CA LYS A 48 -7.85 -5.80 -11.42
C LYS A 48 -8.82 -6.75 -12.09
N SER A 49 -8.34 -7.69 -12.89
CA SER A 49 -9.22 -8.68 -13.53
C SER A 49 -9.92 -9.62 -12.54
N LEU A 50 -9.29 -9.89 -11.38
CA LEU A 50 -9.86 -10.74 -10.33
C LEU A 50 -10.84 -9.98 -9.41
N VAL A 51 -10.54 -8.73 -9.06
CA VAL A 51 -11.36 -7.96 -8.12
C VAL A 51 -12.51 -7.22 -8.82
N GLY A 52 -12.41 -6.99 -10.12
CA GLY A 52 -13.44 -6.27 -10.90
C GLY A 52 -13.74 -4.89 -10.30
N ASP A 53 -15.00 -4.64 -9.99
CA ASP A 53 -15.48 -3.39 -9.38
C ASP A 53 -15.57 -3.42 -7.85
N SER A 54 -15.20 -4.53 -7.24
CA SER A 54 -15.16 -4.67 -5.79
C SER A 54 -14.13 -3.74 -5.15
N ARG A 55 -14.40 -3.36 -3.90
CA ARG A 55 -13.47 -2.53 -3.12
C ARG A 55 -12.44 -3.40 -2.42
N THR A 56 -11.24 -2.86 -2.33
CA THR A 56 -10.09 -3.52 -1.68
C THR A 56 -9.57 -2.73 -0.49
N ILE A 57 -8.75 -3.39 0.34
CA ILE A 57 -7.93 -2.77 1.37
C ILE A 57 -6.47 -3.22 1.19
N SER A 58 -5.52 -2.33 1.40
CA SER A 58 -4.09 -2.58 1.16
C SER A 58 -3.34 -2.87 2.46
N ILE A 59 -2.55 -3.93 2.49
CA ILE A 59 -1.72 -4.33 3.64
C ILE A 59 -0.24 -4.26 3.27
N GLY A 60 0.51 -3.37 3.96
CA GLY A 60 1.94 -3.18 3.72
C GLY A 60 2.27 -2.51 2.38
N LEU A 61 1.28 -1.92 1.73
CA LEU A 61 1.36 -1.26 0.42
C LEU A 61 0.81 0.17 0.50
N ASN A 62 1.23 1.01 -0.43
CA ASN A 62 0.58 2.30 -0.61
C ASN A 62 -0.74 2.09 -1.38
N PRO A 63 -1.90 2.40 -0.79
CA PRO A 63 -3.19 2.17 -1.45
C PRO A 63 -3.36 2.98 -2.74
N MET A 64 -2.63 4.08 -2.91
CA MET A 64 -2.67 4.87 -4.15
C MET A 64 -2.14 4.09 -5.36
N ILE A 65 -1.34 3.03 -5.16
CA ILE A 65 -0.93 2.14 -6.24
C ILE A 65 -2.15 1.41 -6.82
N ALA A 66 -3.04 0.89 -5.96
CA ALA A 66 -4.28 0.26 -6.39
C ALA A 66 -5.19 1.26 -7.13
N VAL A 67 -5.35 2.48 -6.59
CA VAL A 67 -6.15 3.55 -7.21
C VAL A 67 -5.64 3.88 -8.62
N MET A 68 -4.32 4.02 -8.80
CA MET A 68 -3.71 4.31 -10.11
C MET A 68 -3.86 3.15 -11.11
N ASN A 69 -4.20 1.97 -10.62
CA ASN A 69 -4.54 0.79 -11.42
C ASN A 69 -6.06 0.56 -11.56
N ASN A 70 -6.88 1.59 -11.37
CA ASN A 70 -8.35 1.53 -11.45
C ASN A 70 -9.00 0.52 -10.50
N ILE A 71 -8.37 0.23 -9.36
CA ILE A 71 -8.93 -0.61 -8.32
C ILE A 71 -9.57 0.28 -7.25
N LYS A 72 -10.83 0.03 -6.94
CA LYS A 72 -11.54 0.74 -5.88
C LYS A 72 -10.99 0.33 -4.51
N VAL A 73 -10.75 1.30 -3.64
CA VAL A 73 -10.18 1.08 -2.31
C VAL A 73 -11.05 1.67 -1.21
N ILE A 74 -10.92 1.16 0.02
CA ILE A 74 -11.49 1.78 1.22
C ILE A 74 -10.44 2.53 2.04
N ASP A 75 -9.18 2.39 1.72
CA ASP A 75 -8.05 3.10 2.32
C ASP A 75 -7.46 4.10 1.32
N GLY A 76 -6.62 5.01 1.79
CA GLY A 76 -5.99 5.96 0.88
C GLY A 76 -5.41 7.19 1.56
N TYR A 77 -4.74 7.99 0.73
CA TYR A 77 -4.25 9.30 1.12
C TYR A 77 -5.20 10.36 0.58
N HIS A 78 -6.20 10.71 1.38
CA HIS A 78 -7.18 11.74 1.04
C HIS A 78 -7.05 12.89 2.04
N ASN A 79 -7.08 14.12 1.55
CA ASN A 79 -7.09 15.30 2.40
C ASN A 79 -8.51 15.67 2.85
N LEU A 80 -9.52 15.20 2.12
CA LEU A 80 -10.92 15.52 2.34
C LEU A 80 -11.74 14.23 2.43
N TYR A 81 -12.13 13.86 3.62
CA TYR A 81 -13.11 12.81 3.89
C TYR A 81 -13.84 13.10 5.21
N PRO A 82 -15.09 12.64 5.38
CA PRO A 82 -15.85 12.88 6.60
C PRO A 82 -15.18 12.26 7.84
N LEU A 83 -15.21 12.96 8.97
CA LEU A 83 -14.71 12.44 10.24
C LEU A 83 -15.36 11.11 10.61
N SER A 84 -16.65 10.95 10.29
CA SER A 84 -17.38 9.69 10.49
C SER A 84 -16.76 8.51 9.76
N TYR A 85 -16.18 8.73 8.57
CA TYR A 85 -15.45 7.71 7.83
C TYR A 85 -14.14 7.33 8.54
N LYS A 86 -13.37 8.32 8.99
CA LYS A 86 -12.15 8.10 9.78
C LYS A 86 -12.43 7.25 11.03
N LEU A 87 -13.50 7.56 11.75
CA LEU A 87 -13.89 6.82 12.95
C LEU A 87 -14.30 5.37 12.64
N LYS A 88 -15.00 5.14 11.52
CA LYS A 88 -15.33 3.79 11.06
C LYS A 88 -14.06 3.01 10.67
N PHE A 89 -13.15 3.63 9.93
CA PHE A 89 -11.89 3.01 9.54
C PHE A 89 -10.97 2.74 10.74
N ARG A 90 -11.01 3.59 11.77
CA ARG A 90 -10.28 3.38 13.02
C ARG A 90 -10.56 2.02 13.65
N LYS A 91 -11.81 1.53 13.59
CA LYS A 91 -12.19 0.20 14.09
C LYS A 91 -11.50 -0.95 13.35
N ILE A 92 -11.12 -0.75 12.08
CA ILE A 92 -10.36 -1.73 11.30
C ILE A 92 -8.94 -1.87 11.84
N ILE A 93 -8.31 -0.75 12.19
CA ILE A 93 -6.89 -0.67 12.56
C ILE A 93 -6.66 -0.48 14.06
N GLU A 94 -7.67 -0.57 14.90
CA GLU A 94 -7.59 -0.26 16.34
C GLU A 94 -6.48 -1.06 17.03
N LYS A 95 -6.47 -2.38 16.88
CA LYS A 95 -5.42 -3.24 17.44
C LYS A 95 -4.03 -3.01 16.85
N GLN A 96 -3.97 -2.52 15.60
CA GLN A 96 -2.71 -2.11 14.97
C GLN A 96 -2.19 -0.81 15.57
N LEU A 97 -3.07 0.14 15.85
CA LEU A 97 -2.73 1.42 16.49
C LEU A 97 -2.26 1.23 17.94
N ASP A 98 -2.90 0.33 18.67
CA ASP A 98 -2.52 0.05 20.07
C ASP A 98 -1.11 -0.53 20.21
N TYR A 99 -0.60 -1.15 19.14
CA TYR A 99 0.78 -1.64 19.11
C TYR A 99 1.82 -0.53 18.88
N TYR A 100 1.43 0.57 18.22
CA TYR A 100 2.33 1.66 17.83
C TYR A 100 1.85 3.03 18.34
N GLU A 101 2.22 3.40 19.53
CA GLU A 101 1.76 4.65 20.18
C GLU A 101 1.99 5.92 19.33
N LYS A 102 3.14 6.01 18.63
CA LYS A 102 3.42 7.14 17.72
C LYS A 102 2.46 7.19 16.54
N ILE A 103 2.11 6.02 15.99
CA ILE A 103 1.16 5.92 14.87
C ILE A 103 -0.25 6.22 15.36
N LYS A 104 -0.61 5.75 16.55
CA LYS A 104 -1.90 6.04 17.20
C LYS A 104 -2.08 7.55 17.37
N LYS A 105 -1.12 8.25 17.99
CA LYS A 105 -1.14 9.71 18.10
C LYS A 105 -1.24 10.43 16.77
N TYR A 106 -0.51 9.94 15.76
CA TYR A 106 -0.58 10.49 14.41
C TYR A 106 -1.97 10.27 13.78
N TYR A 107 -2.54 9.06 13.90
CA TYR A 107 -3.84 8.75 13.31
C TYR A 107 -4.97 9.49 14.03
N ASP A 108 -4.96 9.53 15.35
CA ASP A 108 -5.98 10.19 16.16
C ASP A 108 -5.92 11.72 16.03
N GLY A 109 -4.79 12.26 15.57
CA GLY A 109 -4.64 13.66 15.21
C GLY A 109 -5.47 14.06 13.98
N TRP A 110 -5.54 15.36 13.72
CA TRP A 110 -6.30 15.91 12.61
C TRP A 110 -5.61 15.66 11.26
N GLY A 111 -6.41 15.41 10.20
CA GLY A 111 -5.92 15.33 8.82
C GLY A 111 -5.06 14.11 8.52
N SER A 112 -5.08 13.09 9.36
CA SER A 112 -4.31 11.87 9.13
C SER A 112 -4.87 11.03 7.98
N ARG A 113 -3.99 10.22 7.41
CA ARG A 113 -4.30 9.31 6.30
C ARG A 113 -5.14 8.13 6.78
N VAL A 114 -6.01 7.64 5.91
CA VAL A 114 -6.75 6.40 6.11
C VAL A 114 -5.90 5.26 5.54
N ASN A 115 -5.09 4.61 6.39
CA ASN A 115 -4.14 3.57 6.00
C ASN A 115 -4.07 2.48 7.09
N THR A 116 -3.67 1.27 6.72
CA THR A 116 -3.52 0.15 7.65
C THR A 116 -2.27 0.23 8.53
N PHE A 117 -1.26 1.02 8.13
CA PHE A 117 0.01 1.22 8.87
C PHE A 117 0.77 -0.07 9.19
N VAL A 118 0.61 -1.10 8.38
CA VAL A 118 1.36 -2.35 8.52
C VAL A 118 2.71 -2.19 7.84
N SER A 119 3.78 -2.29 8.61
CA SER A 119 5.18 -2.25 8.14
C SER A 119 5.96 -3.52 8.45
N ASP A 120 5.47 -4.34 9.37
CA ASP A 120 6.08 -5.61 9.77
C ASP A 120 5.09 -6.76 9.49
N PRO A 121 5.49 -7.80 8.72
CA PRO A 121 4.64 -8.95 8.44
C PRO A 121 4.27 -9.76 9.70
N LYS A 122 5.07 -9.68 10.76
CA LYS A 122 4.79 -10.36 12.03
C LYS A 122 3.70 -9.68 12.85
N ILE A 123 3.35 -8.43 12.49
CA ILE A 123 2.42 -7.59 13.25
C ILE A 123 1.32 -7.10 12.33
N ILE A 124 0.42 -8.01 11.96
CA ILE A 124 -0.78 -7.70 11.18
C ILE A 124 -1.99 -7.87 12.09
N ARG A 125 -2.47 -6.76 12.67
CA ARG A 125 -3.58 -6.71 13.64
C ARG A 125 -4.78 -5.99 13.06
N ILE A 126 -5.21 -6.39 11.87
CA ILE A 126 -6.31 -5.77 11.14
C ILE A 126 -7.61 -6.53 11.39
N ASN A 127 -8.67 -5.80 11.65
CA ASN A 127 -10.01 -6.36 11.78
C ASN A 127 -10.67 -6.43 10.39
N PHE A 128 -10.53 -7.59 9.72
CA PHE A 128 -11.07 -7.78 8.38
C PHE A 128 -12.60 -7.80 8.33
N LEU A 129 -13.27 -8.19 9.43
CA LEU A 129 -14.73 -8.11 9.50
C LEU A 129 -15.19 -6.63 9.45
N GLN A 130 -14.53 -5.74 10.19
CA GLN A 130 -14.82 -4.30 10.10
C GLN A 130 -14.47 -3.73 8.72
N ALA A 131 -13.42 -4.23 8.08
CA ALA A 131 -13.10 -3.85 6.71
C ALA A 131 -14.22 -4.25 5.74
N LYS A 132 -14.76 -5.47 5.87
CA LYS A 132 -15.92 -5.94 5.11
C LYS A 132 -17.16 -5.06 5.34
N LEU A 133 -17.47 -4.74 6.59
CA LEU A 133 -18.58 -3.84 6.93
C LEU A 133 -18.41 -2.43 6.35
N LEU A 134 -17.18 -1.96 6.14
CA LEU A 134 -16.89 -0.70 5.47
C LEU A 134 -16.89 -0.84 3.93
N GLY A 135 -17.10 -2.05 3.41
CA GLY A 135 -17.28 -2.35 2.00
C GLY A 135 -16.05 -2.94 1.29
N ALA A 136 -15.00 -3.35 2.01
CA ALA A 136 -13.90 -4.10 1.39
C ALA A 136 -14.31 -5.57 1.18
N GLU A 137 -14.17 -6.06 -0.04
CA GLU A 137 -14.38 -7.46 -0.38
C GLU A 137 -13.06 -8.22 -0.53
N TYR A 138 -11.99 -7.50 -0.90
CA TYR A 138 -10.69 -8.10 -1.13
C TYR A 138 -9.59 -7.36 -0.35
N ILE A 139 -8.49 -8.08 -0.13
CA ILE A 139 -7.26 -7.58 0.51
C ILE A 139 -6.12 -7.76 -0.48
N ILE A 140 -5.42 -6.65 -0.81
CA ILE A 140 -4.16 -6.70 -1.54
C ILE A 140 -3.03 -6.56 -0.52
N SER A 141 -2.18 -7.56 -0.40
CA SER A 141 -1.14 -7.59 0.63
C SER A 141 0.25 -7.81 0.05
N LYS A 142 1.23 -7.11 0.61
CA LYS A 142 2.65 -7.41 0.41
C LYS A 142 3.10 -8.66 1.18
N TYR A 143 2.37 -9.03 2.23
CA TYR A 143 2.74 -10.09 3.14
C TYR A 143 1.74 -11.23 3.11
N PRO A 144 2.17 -12.48 3.35
CA PRO A 144 1.24 -13.58 3.57
C PRO A 144 0.44 -13.33 4.85
N ILE A 145 -0.87 -13.56 4.79
CA ILE A 145 -1.79 -13.40 5.92
C ILE A 145 -2.49 -14.72 6.18
N SER A 146 -2.53 -15.14 7.44
CA SER A 146 -3.34 -16.25 7.91
C SER A 146 -4.43 -15.74 8.83
N ASN A 147 -5.69 -15.94 8.43
CA ASN A 147 -6.86 -15.54 9.22
C ASN A 147 -8.07 -16.38 8.78
N GLN A 148 -8.94 -16.73 9.73
CA GLN A 148 -10.08 -17.64 9.47
C GLN A 148 -11.15 -17.08 8.54
N ILE A 149 -11.28 -15.74 8.47
CA ILE A 149 -12.32 -15.06 7.68
C ILE A 149 -11.85 -14.63 6.30
N ILE A 150 -10.62 -14.95 5.91
CA ILE A 150 -10.10 -14.62 4.60
C ILE A 150 -9.70 -15.87 3.84
N VAL A 151 -9.96 -15.88 2.54
CA VAL A 151 -9.60 -16.97 1.63
C VAL A 151 -8.56 -16.48 0.63
N PRO A 152 -7.43 -17.17 0.47
CA PRO A 152 -6.44 -16.81 -0.53
C PRO A 152 -6.99 -17.06 -1.94
N ILE A 153 -6.95 -16.02 -2.77
CA ILE A 153 -7.33 -16.09 -4.20
C ILE A 153 -6.09 -16.36 -5.04
N CYS A 154 -5.01 -15.63 -4.80
CA CYS A 154 -3.72 -15.94 -5.41
C CYS A 154 -2.57 -15.63 -4.46
N LYS A 155 -1.54 -16.50 -4.53
CA LYS A 155 -0.23 -16.29 -3.90
C LYS A 155 0.73 -15.93 -5.02
N LYS A 156 1.48 -14.82 -4.88
CA LYS A 156 2.35 -14.29 -5.94
C LYS A 156 1.56 -14.05 -7.23
N CYS A 157 0.60 -13.14 -7.15
CA CYS A 157 -0.42 -12.89 -8.17
C CYS A 157 0.11 -12.53 -9.57
N ASN A 158 1.38 -12.58 -9.84
CA ASN A 158 1.94 -12.43 -11.20
C ASN A 158 3.38 -12.91 -11.32
N GLY A 159 3.69 -14.09 -10.79
CA GLY A 159 4.97 -14.78 -11.04
C GLY A 159 6.22 -14.14 -10.46
N SER A 160 6.37 -12.83 -10.55
CA SER A 160 7.56 -12.08 -10.12
C SER A 160 7.31 -11.13 -8.94
N SER A 161 6.07 -10.82 -8.59
CA SER A 161 5.75 -9.93 -7.47
C SER A 161 5.28 -10.70 -6.26
N GLU A 162 5.75 -10.29 -5.09
CA GLU A 162 5.28 -10.81 -3.79
C GLU A 162 3.92 -10.21 -3.39
N LEU A 163 2.96 -10.13 -4.33
CA LEU A 163 1.62 -9.67 -4.03
C LEU A 163 0.69 -10.85 -3.76
N PHE A 164 -0.08 -10.71 -2.71
CA PHE A 164 -1.08 -11.68 -2.29
C PHE A 164 -2.46 -11.05 -2.40
N LEU A 165 -3.42 -11.81 -2.92
CA LEU A 165 -4.82 -11.41 -2.97
C LEU A 165 -5.66 -12.37 -2.14
N TYR A 166 -6.49 -11.81 -1.26
CA TYR A 166 -7.44 -12.57 -0.44
C TYR A 166 -8.85 -12.01 -0.62
N LYS A 167 -9.84 -12.86 -0.51
CA LYS A 167 -11.24 -12.48 -0.40
C LYS A 167 -11.65 -12.52 1.07
N ILE A 168 -12.48 -11.58 1.51
CA ILE A 168 -13.05 -11.55 2.87
C ILE A 168 -14.41 -12.25 2.82
N ASN A 169 -14.56 -13.34 3.60
CA ASN A 169 -15.80 -14.09 3.73
C ASN A 169 -16.84 -13.41 4.61
#